data_6edc136214dbfe21d1059d00feead768
#
_entry.id   6edc136214dbfe21d1059d00feead768
#
_cell.length_a   1.000
_cell.length_b   1.000
_cell.length_c   1.000
_cell.angle_alpha   90.00
_cell.angle_beta   90.00
_cell.angle_gamma   90.00
#
_symmetry.space_group_name_H-M   'P 1'
#
loop_
_entity.id
_entity.type
_entity.pdbx_description
1 polymer ?
#
loop_
_entity_poly.entity_id
_entity_poly.type
_entity_poly.pdbx_seq_one_letter_code
_entity_poly.pdbx_strand_id
1 'polypeptide(L)'
;MSICVPAIKDLATVPNDIWQILQHDLDNWDHQNVQYSYDQAFIRHKAKLYFTGDPLNPSIPDDISNVIDWCKTVIGNEYTAIRCFLNLIESGHEFPIHVDTLKLHCLSRRLHIPLSNAEECFYYTYDKIDEQYIPHEHKMKLGTLYELDNINPHSVINRGKNSRVNFIVDMIPTNQITANLLMPDIEQRNLFNKLRK
;
A
#
# COMPACT_ATOMS: atom_id res chain seq x y z
N MET A 1 -19.76 3.92 22.84
CA MET A 1 -19.25 4.06 21.48
C MET A 1 -18.13 3.05 21.34
N SER A 2 -18.23 2.08 20.44
CA SER A 2 -17.11 1.15 20.17
C SER A 2 -16.08 1.94 19.39
N ILE A 3 -14.91 2.19 20.00
CA ILE A 3 -13.76 2.76 19.32
C ILE A 3 -13.24 1.66 18.39
N CYS A 4 -13.48 1.82 17.10
CA CYS A 4 -12.90 0.93 16.10
C CYS A 4 -11.42 1.29 16.00
N VAL A 5 -10.58 0.55 16.69
CA VAL A 5 -9.11 0.71 16.55
C VAL A 5 -8.75 0.28 15.14
N PRO A 6 -8.10 1.13 14.33
CA PRO A 6 -7.65 0.76 12.99
C PRO A 6 -6.71 -0.43 13.10
N ALA A 7 -7.14 -1.57 12.66
CA ALA A 7 -6.39 -2.80 12.85
C ALA A 7 -5.43 -3.02 11.69
N ILE A 8 -4.15 -3.18 12.00
CA ILE A 8 -3.26 -3.98 11.16
C ILE A 8 -3.60 -5.42 11.45
N LYS A 9 -3.95 -6.16 10.42
CA LYS A 9 -4.30 -7.58 10.54
C LYS A 9 -3.27 -8.43 9.83
N ASP A 10 -2.61 -9.32 10.56
CA ASP A 10 -1.81 -10.40 9.98
C ASP A 10 -2.77 -11.38 9.29
N LEU A 11 -2.56 -11.63 8.00
CA LEU A 11 -3.42 -12.51 7.23
C LEU A 11 -2.78 -13.88 7.01
N ALA A 12 -1.54 -13.92 6.53
CA ALA A 12 -0.85 -15.14 6.18
C ALA A 12 0.68 -14.98 6.15
N THR A 13 1.42 -16.07 6.32
CA THR A 13 2.83 -16.13 5.96
C THR A 13 2.95 -16.32 4.45
N VAL A 14 3.82 -15.56 3.82
CA VAL A 14 4.09 -15.64 2.38
C VAL A 14 4.76 -16.97 2.06
N PRO A 15 4.24 -17.80 1.13
CA PRO A 15 4.88 -19.03 0.66
C PRO A 15 6.27 -18.75 0.06
N ASN A 16 7.16 -19.73 0.13
CA ASN A 16 8.54 -19.54 -0.28
C ASN A 16 8.70 -19.21 -1.78
N ASP A 17 7.91 -19.80 -2.63
CA ASP A 17 7.88 -19.52 -4.08
C ASP A 17 7.46 -18.07 -4.38
N ILE A 18 6.41 -17.59 -3.73
CA ILE A 18 5.96 -16.19 -3.81
C ILE A 18 7.01 -15.25 -3.23
N TRP A 19 7.63 -15.64 -2.12
CA TRP A 19 8.70 -14.86 -1.51
C TRP A 19 9.90 -14.69 -2.44
N GLN A 20 10.31 -15.75 -3.13
CA GLN A 20 11.42 -15.72 -4.09
C GLN A 20 11.14 -14.79 -5.27
N ILE A 21 9.91 -14.79 -5.81
CA ILE A 21 9.50 -13.84 -6.85
C ILE A 21 9.70 -12.40 -6.37
N LEU A 22 9.19 -12.07 -5.19
CA LEU A 22 9.26 -10.72 -4.63
C LEU A 22 10.71 -10.30 -4.32
N GLN A 23 11.56 -11.20 -3.82
CA GLN A 23 12.97 -10.91 -3.57
C GLN A 23 13.74 -10.71 -4.88
N HIS A 24 13.51 -11.57 -5.89
CA HIS A 24 14.12 -11.41 -7.20
C HIS A 24 13.77 -10.05 -7.83
N ASP A 25 12.53 -9.64 -7.71
CA ASP A 25 12.08 -8.35 -8.24
C ASP A 25 12.66 -7.16 -7.44
N LEU A 26 12.81 -7.30 -6.14
CA LEU A 26 13.47 -6.31 -5.28
C LEU A 26 14.96 -6.16 -5.65
N ASP A 27 15.68 -7.26 -5.84
CA ASP A 27 17.11 -7.27 -6.17
C ASP A 27 17.39 -6.65 -7.54
N ASN A 28 16.43 -6.77 -8.47
CA ASN A 28 16.53 -6.19 -9.81
C ASN A 28 15.93 -4.78 -9.93
N TRP A 29 15.44 -4.22 -8.83
CA TRP A 29 14.89 -2.87 -8.87
C TRP A 29 16.00 -1.80 -8.84
N ASP A 30 16.19 -1.10 -9.95
CA ASP A 30 17.04 0.09 -9.99
C ASP A 30 16.35 1.26 -9.27
N HIS A 31 16.72 1.47 -8.01
CA HIS A 31 16.17 2.53 -7.16
C HIS A 31 16.52 3.96 -7.63
N GLN A 32 17.42 4.10 -8.60
CA GLN A 32 17.80 5.39 -9.16
C GLN A 32 16.86 5.84 -10.28
N ASN A 33 16.26 4.88 -10.99
CA ASN A 33 15.26 5.12 -12.04
C ASN A 33 13.85 5.06 -11.47
N VAL A 34 13.45 6.11 -10.79
CA VAL A 34 12.16 6.20 -10.11
C VAL A 34 11.06 6.56 -11.10
N GLN A 35 10.06 5.70 -11.24
CA GLN A 35 8.89 5.98 -12.09
C GLN A 35 7.92 6.99 -11.46
N TYR A 36 7.96 7.21 -10.15
CA TYR A 36 7.15 8.19 -9.44
C TYR A 36 7.90 8.75 -8.23
N SER A 37 8.20 10.05 -8.27
CA SER A 37 8.47 10.83 -7.06
C SER A 37 7.22 11.64 -6.74
N TYR A 38 6.55 11.34 -5.63
CA TYR A 38 5.65 12.30 -5.00
C TYR A 38 6.53 13.37 -4.35
N ASP A 39 6.76 14.46 -5.07
CA ASP A 39 7.46 15.61 -4.55
C ASP A 39 6.47 16.49 -3.78
N GLN A 40 6.16 16.08 -2.56
CA GLN A 40 5.73 16.98 -1.52
C GLN A 40 6.90 17.12 -0.57
N ALA A 41 7.29 18.33 -0.25
CA ALA A 41 8.53 18.83 0.32
C ALA A 41 9.14 18.09 1.54
N PHE A 42 8.61 16.98 2.01
CA PHE A 42 9.04 16.20 3.18
C PHE A 42 9.06 14.68 2.98
N ILE A 43 8.63 14.15 1.83
CA ILE A 43 8.47 12.70 1.67
C ILE A 43 9.39 12.19 0.58
N ARG A 44 10.54 11.63 0.96
CA ARG A 44 11.41 10.88 0.06
C ARG A 44 11.00 9.40 0.06
N HIS A 45 9.98 9.10 -0.70
CA HIS A 45 9.69 7.71 -1.04
C HIS A 45 9.84 7.49 -2.53
N LYS A 46 10.22 6.28 -2.88
CA LYS A 46 10.33 5.81 -4.26
C LYS A 46 9.34 4.69 -4.46
N ALA A 47 8.71 4.63 -5.60
CA ALA A 47 7.81 3.55 -5.94
C ALA A 47 8.14 2.99 -7.32
N LYS A 48 8.19 1.66 -7.42
CA LYS A 48 8.15 0.93 -8.69
C LYS A 48 6.72 0.47 -8.89
N LEU A 49 6.05 1.08 -9.86
CA LEU A 49 4.68 0.78 -10.17
C LEU A 49 4.61 -0.36 -11.19
N TYR A 50 3.90 -1.43 -10.86
CA TYR A 50 3.62 -2.53 -11.80
C TYR A 50 2.35 -2.28 -12.57
N PHE A 51 1.37 -1.71 -11.91
CA PHE A 51 0.05 -1.55 -12.46
C PHE A 51 -0.74 -0.44 -11.75
N THR A 52 -1.38 0.44 -12.53
CA THR A 52 -2.43 1.33 -12.06
C THR A 52 -3.58 1.33 -13.06
N GLY A 53 -4.76 1.11 -12.58
CA GLY A 53 -5.97 1.72 -13.06
C GLY A 53 -6.75 1.09 -14.19
N ASP A 54 -6.30 0.13 -14.99
CA ASP A 54 -7.20 -0.59 -15.91
C ASP A 54 -7.21 -2.09 -15.63
N PRO A 55 -8.11 -2.58 -14.75
CA PRO A 55 -8.22 -4.00 -14.45
C PRO A 55 -8.74 -4.82 -15.65
N LEU A 56 -9.21 -4.16 -16.72
CA LEU A 56 -9.69 -4.85 -17.92
C LEU A 56 -8.56 -5.11 -18.91
N ASN A 57 -7.41 -4.43 -18.74
CA ASN A 57 -6.25 -4.63 -19.60
C ASN A 57 -4.91 -4.46 -18.84
N PRO A 58 -4.66 -5.28 -17.80
CA PRO A 58 -3.47 -5.14 -16.97
C PRO A 58 -2.24 -5.67 -17.74
N SER A 59 -1.28 -4.79 -18.02
CA SER A 59 0.08 -5.19 -18.38
C SER A 59 0.87 -5.51 -17.10
N ILE A 60 0.47 -6.56 -16.38
CA ILE A 60 1.15 -7.03 -15.17
C ILE A 60 2.17 -8.10 -15.61
N PRO A 61 3.44 -8.05 -15.15
CA PRO A 61 4.37 -9.15 -15.33
C PRO A 61 3.79 -10.45 -14.77
N ASP A 62 4.00 -11.58 -15.47
CA ASP A 62 3.42 -12.89 -15.10
C ASP A 62 3.77 -13.28 -13.65
N ASP A 63 5.01 -13.03 -13.24
CA ASP A 63 5.47 -13.32 -11.87
C ASP A 63 4.69 -12.53 -10.83
N ILE A 64 4.43 -11.25 -11.09
CA ILE A 64 3.63 -10.39 -10.18
C ILE A 64 2.16 -10.80 -10.21
N SER A 65 1.65 -11.28 -11.33
CA SER A 65 0.31 -11.87 -11.42
C SER A 65 0.15 -13.06 -10.47
N ASN A 66 1.17 -13.95 -10.38
CA ASN A 66 1.17 -15.06 -9.43
C ASN A 66 1.08 -14.59 -7.97
N VAL A 67 1.79 -13.50 -7.62
CA VAL A 67 1.70 -12.90 -6.27
C VAL A 67 0.30 -12.38 -5.98
N ILE A 68 -0.31 -11.69 -6.95
CA ILE A 68 -1.67 -11.16 -6.82
C ILE A 68 -2.68 -12.31 -6.67
N ASP A 69 -2.55 -13.37 -7.46
CA ASP A 69 -3.44 -14.52 -7.39
C ASP A 69 -3.30 -15.27 -6.07
N TRP A 70 -2.08 -15.38 -5.53
CA TRP A 70 -1.91 -15.87 -4.17
C TRP A 70 -2.62 -14.95 -3.15
N CYS A 71 -2.48 -13.63 -3.24
CA CYS A 71 -3.21 -12.72 -2.35
C CYS A 71 -4.73 -12.96 -2.41
N LYS A 72 -5.30 -13.21 -3.59
CA LYS A 72 -6.73 -13.56 -3.74
C LYS A 72 -7.09 -14.85 -3.02
N THR A 73 -6.21 -15.86 -3.02
CA THR A 73 -6.49 -17.09 -2.26
C THR A 73 -6.63 -16.84 -0.75
N VAL A 74 -5.98 -15.80 -0.24
CA VAL A 74 -6.02 -15.44 1.18
C VAL A 74 -7.23 -14.58 1.54
N ILE A 75 -7.60 -13.62 0.67
CA ILE A 75 -8.63 -12.62 0.99
C ILE A 75 -9.99 -12.88 0.32
N GLY A 76 -10.05 -13.78 -0.67
CA GLY A 76 -11.22 -14.12 -1.48
C GLY A 76 -11.00 -13.89 -2.97
N ASN A 77 -11.49 -14.81 -3.80
CA ASN A 77 -11.35 -14.74 -5.26
C ASN A 77 -12.28 -13.69 -5.91
N GLU A 78 -13.22 -13.13 -5.15
CA GLU A 78 -14.13 -12.08 -5.57
C GLU A 78 -13.47 -10.68 -5.65
N TYR A 79 -12.17 -10.58 -5.31
CA TYR A 79 -11.41 -9.34 -5.36
C TYR A 79 -10.57 -9.24 -6.64
N THR A 80 -10.42 -8.02 -7.14
CA THR A 80 -9.56 -7.69 -8.28
C THR A 80 -8.54 -6.64 -7.85
N ALA A 81 -7.28 -6.85 -8.24
CA ALA A 81 -6.22 -5.87 -8.02
C ALA A 81 -6.43 -4.67 -8.95
N ILE A 82 -6.36 -3.48 -8.37
CA ILE A 82 -6.54 -2.22 -9.09
C ILE A 82 -5.27 -1.37 -9.09
N ARG A 83 -4.33 -1.67 -8.20
CA ARG A 83 -3.01 -1.06 -8.14
C ARG A 83 -2.04 -2.02 -7.46
N CYS A 84 -0.81 -2.07 -7.97
CA CYS A 84 0.26 -2.87 -7.39
C CYS A 84 1.60 -2.17 -7.58
N PHE A 85 2.42 -2.10 -6.52
CA PHE A 85 3.69 -1.39 -6.55
C PHE A 85 4.64 -1.81 -5.40
N LEU A 86 5.94 -1.64 -5.62
CA LEU A 86 6.91 -1.56 -4.53
C LEU A 86 6.97 -0.13 -4.00
N ASN A 87 6.99 0.01 -2.69
CA ASN A 87 7.13 1.27 -1.99
C ASN A 87 8.39 1.26 -1.12
N LEU A 88 9.33 2.17 -1.42
CA LEU A 88 10.58 2.34 -0.68
C LEU A 88 10.48 3.60 0.19
N ILE A 89 10.80 3.45 1.48
CA ILE A 89 10.95 4.55 2.43
C ILE A 89 12.42 4.59 2.84
N GLU A 90 13.11 5.69 2.52
CA GLU A 90 14.53 5.85 2.83
C GLU A 90 14.77 5.88 4.35
N SER A 91 16.01 5.57 4.75
CA SER A 91 16.46 5.67 6.14
C SER A 91 16.19 7.07 6.71
N GLY A 92 15.66 7.13 7.93
CA GLY A 92 15.40 8.38 8.64
C GLY A 92 14.18 9.18 8.12
N HIS A 93 13.42 8.64 7.17
CA HIS A 93 12.25 9.31 6.61
C HIS A 93 10.94 8.79 7.20
N GLU A 94 9.92 9.66 7.14
CA GLU A 94 8.59 9.34 7.60
C GLU A 94 7.52 9.76 6.59
N PHE A 95 6.42 9.03 6.56
CA PHE A 95 5.14 9.53 6.09
C PHE A 95 4.40 10.12 7.28
N PRO A 96 4.10 11.42 7.29
CA PRO A 96 3.38 12.05 8.39
C PRO A 96 1.96 11.47 8.53
N ILE A 97 1.28 11.83 9.60
CA ILE A 97 -0.12 11.42 9.82
C ILE A 97 -0.97 11.88 8.65
N HIS A 98 -1.65 10.95 8.02
CA HIS A 98 -2.56 11.19 6.90
C HIS A 98 -3.68 10.17 6.87
N VAL A 99 -4.65 10.44 6.01
CA VAL A 99 -5.76 9.55 5.68
C VAL A 99 -5.77 9.42 4.17
N ASP A 100 -5.90 8.22 3.67
CA ASP A 100 -6.06 7.98 2.23
C ASP A 100 -7.48 8.36 1.79
N THR A 101 -7.61 9.52 1.13
CA THR A 101 -8.92 10.12 0.82
C THR A 101 -9.43 9.85 -0.58
N LEU A 102 -8.64 9.21 -1.44
CA LEU A 102 -9.11 8.86 -2.79
C LEU A 102 -10.22 7.82 -2.71
N LYS A 103 -11.26 7.95 -3.53
CA LYS A 103 -12.39 7.00 -3.57
C LYS A 103 -11.91 5.56 -3.74
N LEU A 104 -10.88 5.36 -4.55
CA LEU A 104 -10.24 4.08 -4.76
C LEU A 104 -9.73 3.49 -3.43
N HIS A 105 -9.05 4.29 -2.62
CA HIS A 105 -8.50 3.86 -1.33
C HIS A 105 -9.62 3.52 -0.33
N CYS A 106 -10.71 4.26 -0.34
CA CYS A 106 -11.84 4.02 0.57
C CYS A 106 -12.61 2.73 0.27
N LEU A 107 -12.49 2.19 -0.95
CA LEU A 107 -13.16 0.96 -1.37
C LEU A 107 -12.22 -0.24 -1.40
N SER A 108 -10.91 -0.01 -1.37
CA SER A 108 -9.91 -1.07 -1.47
C SER A 108 -9.54 -1.66 -0.12
N ARG A 109 -9.26 -2.96 -0.14
CA ARG A 109 -8.44 -3.62 0.87
C ARG A 109 -6.98 -3.40 0.46
N ARG A 110 -6.21 -2.74 1.30
CA ARG A 110 -4.79 -2.51 1.06
C ARG A 110 -3.97 -3.59 1.74
N LEU A 111 -3.26 -4.36 0.94
CA LEU A 111 -2.41 -5.43 1.39
C LEU A 111 -0.94 -5.03 1.29
N HIS A 112 -0.16 -5.39 2.31
CA HIS A 112 1.26 -5.12 2.39
C HIS A 112 2.06 -6.39 2.67
N ILE A 113 3.19 -6.56 1.98
CA ILE A 113 4.21 -7.55 2.30
C ILE A 113 5.52 -6.81 2.51
N PRO A 114 6.05 -6.72 3.75
CA PRO A 114 7.38 -6.17 3.99
C PRO A 114 8.45 -7.07 3.37
N LEU A 115 9.33 -6.48 2.55
CA LEU A 115 10.39 -7.18 1.83
C LEU A 115 11.78 -6.92 2.40
N SER A 116 12.00 -5.76 3.02
CA SER A 116 13.29 -5.41 3.63
C SER A 116 13.10 -4.53 4.86
N ASN A 117 14.06 -4.62 5.81
CA ASN A 117 14.22 -3.71 6.96
C ASN A 117 12.94 -3.38 7.74
N ALA A 118 12.11 -4.39 7.99
CA ALA A 118 10.84 -4.20 8.70
C ALA A 118 11.04 -3.92 10.21
N GLU A 119 12.18 -4.33 10.79
CA GLU A 119 12.40 -4.34 12.25
C GLU A 119 12.49 -2.93 12.85
N GLU A 120 13.04 -1.97 12.12
CA GLU A 120 13.23 -0.59 12.57
C GLU A 120 12.28 0.38 11.85
N CYS A 121 11.32 -0.14 11.12
CA CYS A 121 10.28 0.64 10.49
C CYS A 121 8.95 0.40 11.19
N PHE A 122 8.38 1.49 11.68
CA PHE A 122 7.18 1.47 12.50
C PHE A 122 6.00 2.00 11.69
N TYR A 123 4.89 1.31 11.76
CA TYR A 123 3.61 1.76 11.25
C TYR A 123 2.75 2.19 12.44
N TYR A 124 2.16 3.37 12.36
CA TYR A 124 1.27 3.89 13.39
C TYR A 124 -0.14 4.01 12.85
N THR A 125 -1.09 3.60 13.65
CA THR A 125 -2.49 3.96 13.51
C THR A 125 -2.89 4.89 14.64
N TYR A 126 -3.95 5.67 14.48
CA TYR A 126 -4.31 6.68 15.45
C TYR A 126 -5.79 6.65 15.75
N ASP A 127 -6.12 6.65 17.03
CA ASP A 127 -7.44 7.06 17.48
C ASP A 127 -7.52 8.58 17.54
N LYS A 128 -8.64 9.15 17.12
CA LYS A 128 -8.91 10.58 17.33
C LYS A 128 -9.84 10.76 18.52
N ILE A 129 -9.30 11.29 19.62
CA ILE A 129 -10.03 11.56 20.88
C ILE A 129 -9.84 13.04 21.19
N ASP A 130 -10.92 13.80 21.31
CA ASP A 130 -10.93 15.22 21.69
C ASP A 130 -9.89 16.07 20.92
N GLU A 131 -9.87 15.95 19.58
CA GLU A 131 -8.94 16.63 18.67
C GLU A 131 -7.46 16.18 18.79
N GLN A 132 -7.15 15.17 19.60
CA GLN A 132 -5.83 14.59 19.73
C GLN A 132 -5.73 13.26 19.00
N TYR A 133 -4.57 12.98 18.40
CA TYR A 133 -4.24 11.70 17.81
C TYR A 133 -3.46 10.84 18.80
N ILE A 134 -4.05 9.74 19.23
CA ILE A 134 -3.42 8.77 20.15
C ILE A 134 -2.80 7.65 19.29
N PRO A 135 -1.46 7.53 19.27
CA PRO A 135 -0.78 6.57 18.41
C PRO A 135 -0.84 5.13 18.95
N HIS A 136 -1.01 4.19 18.06
CA HIS A 136 -0.78 2.75 18.27
C HIS A 136 0.34 2.29 17.36
N GLU A 137 1.45 1.85 17.95
CA GLU A 137 2.63 1.39 17.23
C GLU A 137 2.49 -0.06 16.79
N HIS A 138 2.83 -0.32 15.52
CA HIS A 138 2.82 -1.65 14.95
C HIS A 138 4.16 -1.96 14.27
N LYS A 139 4.66 -3.17 14.49
CA LYS A 139 5.83 -3.72 13.79
C LYS A 139 5.37 -4.81 12.84
N MET A 140 5.77 -4.68 11.59
CA MET A 140 5.51 -5.71 10.60
C MET A 140 6.69 -6.68 10.51
N LYS A 141 6.42 -7.95 10.27
CA LYS A 141 7.43 -9.00 10.05
C LYS A 141 7.66 -9.19 8.55
N LEU A 142 8.90 -9.45 8.17
CA LEU A 142 9.24 -9.85 6.80
C LEU A 142 8.44 -11.10 6.40
N GLY A 143 8.04 -11.17 5.13
CA GLY A 143 7.35 -12.34 4.60
C GLY A 143 5.98 -12.62 5.20
N THR A 144 5.33 -11.61 5.77
CA THR A 144 3.95 -11.70 6.27
C THR A 144 3.05 -10.78 5.47
N LEU A 145 1.91 -11.29 5.02
CA LEU A 145 0.86 -10.50 4.37
C LEU A 145 0.02 -9.80 5.44
N TYR A 146 -0.07 -8.50 5.35
CA TYR A 146 -0.87 -7.64 6.22
C TYR A 146 -2.00 -6.99 5.45
N GLU A 147 -3.14 -6.82 6.09
CA GLU A 147 -4.19 -5.89 5.66
C GLU A 147 -4.13 -4.64 6.52
N LEU A 148 -4.12 -3.48 5.88
CA LEU A 148 -4.08 -2.18 6.55
C LEU A 148 -5.37 -1.42 6.32
N ASP A 149 -5.92 -0.89 7.39
CA ASP A 149 -6.98 0.10 7.31
C ASP A 149 -6.38 1.47 7.02
N ASN A 150 -6.38 1.84 5.75
CA ASN A 150 -5.79 3.07 5.24
C ASN A 150 -6.76 4.25 5.18
N ILE A 151 -8.02 4.05 5.50
CA ILE A 151 -9.03 5.13 5.58
C ILE A 151 -9.03 5.83 6.93
N ASN A 152 -8.40 5.24 7.94
CA ASN A 152 -8.17 5.87 9.23
C ASN A 152 -6.80 6.55 9.29
N PRO A 153 -6.60 7.52 10.22
CA PRO A 153 -5.32 8.22 10.36
C PRO A 153 -4.17 7.24 10.61
N HIS A 154 -3.13 7.33 9.80
CA HIS A 154 -1.96 6.48 9.89
C HIS A 154 -0.68 7.21 9.50
N SER A 155 0.46 6.68 9.91
CA SER A 155 1.79 7.17 9.53
C SER A 155 2.78 6.01 9.48
N VAL A 156 3.94 6.25 8.85
CA VAL A 156 5.04 5.28 8.78
C VAL A 156 6.34 6.01 9.04
N ILE A 157 7.20 5.45 9.91
CA ILE A 157 8.52 6.02 10.22
C ILE A 157 9.56 4.92 10.04
N ASN A 158 10.55 5.17 9.19
CA ASN A 158 11.72 4.33 9.08
C ASN A 158 12.87 4.91 9.92
N ARG A 159 13.10 4.36 11.10
CA ARG A 159 14.20 4.73 12.02
C ARG A 159 15.47 3.92 11.77
N GLY A 160 15.42 2.98 10.85
CA GLY A 160 16.54 2.10 10.52
C GLY A 160 17.60 2.79 9.69
N LYS A 161 18.77 2.14 9.61
CA LYS A 161 19.91 2.61 8.80
C LYS A 161 19.75 2.34 7.30
N ASN A 162 18.85 1.46 6.96
CA ASN A 162 18.61 1.03 5.58
C ASN A 162 17.20 1.43 5.12
N SER A 163 17.01 1.54 3.81
CA SER A 163 15.69 1.75 3.24
C SER A 163 14.77 0.56 3.50
N ARG A 164 13.51 0.82 3.78
CA ARG A 164 12.47 -0.19 3.88
C ARG A 164 11.72 -0.31 2.56
N VAL A 165 11.49 -1.53 2.11
CA VAL A 165 10.66 -1.80 0.94
C VAL A 165 9.47 -2.67 1.32
N ASN A 166 8.29 -2.29 0.83
CA ASN A 166 7.07 -3.08 0.88
C ASN A 166 6.54 -3.33 -0.52
N PHE A 167 6.07 -4.53 -0.76
CA PHE A 167 5.13 -4.80 -1.84
C PHE A 167 3.72 -4.40 -1.35
N ILE A 168 3.00 -3.64 -2.17
CA ILE A 168 1.66 -3.14 -1.86
C ILE A 168 0.73 -3.49 -3.00
N VAL A 169 -0.45 -4.01 -2.66
CA VAL A 169 -1.52 -4.22 -3.62
C VAL A 169 -2.85 -3.74 -3.04
N ASP A 170 -3.55 -2.91 -3.81
CA ASP A 170 -4.92 -2.47 -3.50
C ASP A 170 -5.90 -3.33 -4.30
N MET A 171 -6.85 -3.92 -3.60
CA MET A 171 -7.82 -4.86 -4.16
C MET A 171 -9.25 -4.43 -3.80
N ILE A 172 -10.15 -4.47 -4.77
CA ILE A 172 -11.56 -4.15 -4.56
C ILE A 172 -12.46 -5.33 -4.94
N PRO A 173 -13.66 -5.43 -4.37
CA PRO A 173 -14.63 -6.40 -4.85
C PRO A 173 -14.89 -6.20 -6.35
N THR A 174 -14.79 -7.27 -7.13
CA THR A 174 -14.90 -7.21 -8.61
C THR A 174 -16.21 -6.59 -9.07
N ASN A 175 -17.29 -6.81 -8.34
CA ASN A 175 -18.60 -6.23 -8.64
C ASN A 175 -18.70 -4.71 -8.36
N GLN A 176 -17.71 -4.11 -7.72
CA GLN A 176 -17.63 -2.66 -7.47
C GLN A 176 -16.76 -1.92 -8.48
N ILE A 177 -16.14 -2.64 -9.43
CA ILE A 177 -15.34 -2.02 -10.49
C ILE A 177 -16.27 -1.23 -11.42
N THR A 178 -16.08 0.07 -11.46
CA THR A 178 -16.80 0.97 -12.37
C THR A 178 -15.80 1.82 -13.15
N ALA A 179 -16.19 2.29 -14.32
CA ALA A 179 -15.34 3.16 -15.15
C ALA A 179 -14.78 4.37 -14.37
N ASN A 180 -15.56 4.92 -13.43
CA ASN A 180 -15.15 6.07 -12.61
C ASN A 180 -14.08 5.74 -11.56
N LEU A 181 -13.88 4.45 -11.22
CA LEU A 181 -12.82 4.01 -10.31
C LEU A 181 -11.50 3.78 -11.04
N LEU A 182 -11.56 3.63 -12.37
CA LEU A 182 -10.42 3.31 -13.23
C LEU A 182 -9.75 4.55 -13.79
N MET A 183 -10.25 5.74 -13.46
CA MET A 183 -9.59 6.99 -13.87
C MET A 183 -8.22 7.12 -13.21
N PRO A 184 -7.20 7.59 -13.95
CA PRO A 184 -5.90 7.91 -13.38
C PRO A 184 -6.02 8.82 -12.14
N ASP A 185 -5.16 8.64 -11.15
CA ASP A 185 -5.15 9.41 -9.90
C ASP A 185 -5.19 10.94 -10.13
N ILE A 186 -4.55 11.43 -11.20
CA ILE A 186 -4.55 12.85 -11.58
C ILE A 186 -5.95 13.31 -12.01
N GLU A 187 -6.66 12.51 -12.79
CA GLU A 187 -8.01 12.84 -13.23
C GLU A 187 -9.01 12.76 -12.07
N GLN A 188 -8.85 11.79 -11.18
CA GLN A 188 -9.63 11.69 -9.95
C GLN A 188 -9.42 12.91 -9.05
N ARG A 189 -8.18 13.37 -8.86
CA ARG A 189 -7.87 14.59 -8.11
C ARG A 189 -8.47 15.83 -8.76
N ASN A 190 -8.39 15.95 -10.08
CA ASN A 190 -8.98 17.06 -10.82
C ASN A 190 -10.51 17.07 -10.72
N LEU A 191 -11.15 15.90 -10.77
CA LEU A 191 -12.58 15.77 -10.56
C LEU A 191 -12.97 16.16 -9.13
N PHE A 192 -12.21 15.70 -8.12
CA PHE A 192 -12.45 16.03 -6.72
C PHE A 192 -12.32 17.53 -6.44
N ASN A 193 -11.30 18.19 -7.03
CA ASN A 193 -11.09 19.64 -6.92
C ASN A 193 -12.19 20.45 -7.62
N LYS A 194 -12.80 19.91 -8.67
CA LYS A 194 -13.96 20.55 -9.34
C LYS A 194 -15.25 20.42 -8.54
N LEU A 195 -15.42 19.34 -7.80
CA LEU A 195 -16.62 19.09 -6.98
C LEU A 195 -16.61 19.85 -5.64
N ARG A 196 -15.46 20.41 -5.23
CA ARG A 196 -15.31 21.23 -4.02
C ARG A 196 -15.48 22.73 -4.24
N LYS A 197 -15.69 23.19 -5.46
CA LYS A 197 -16.04 24.57 -5.81
C LYS A 197 -17.54 24.72 -5.96
#